data_c73168f5774a8464ad188a1e79d1b39f
#
_entry.id   c73168f5774a8464ad188a1e79d1b39f
#
_cell.length_a   1.000
_cell.length_b   1.000
_cell.length_c   1.000
_cell.angle_alpha   90.00
_cell.angle_beta   90.00
_cell.angle_gamma   90.00
#
_symmetry.space_group_name_H-M   'P 1'
#
loop_
_entity.id
_entity.type
_entity.pdbx_description
1 polymer ?
#
loop_
_entity_poly.entity_id
_entity_poly.type
_entity_poly.pdbx_seq_one_letter_code
_entity_poly.pdbx_strand_id
1 'polypeptide(L)'
;MAIVAGIAIILASATLMFAQHSASLAKQKMCNEHAKTIAAQRANSEVVNHYNKQMNTCFVRIHAKFHDSDNQNNRSFFELEDAFTGSVYGQCLINADDKTVVQHVCWANDQKAGEKKTFTSSDEWLRFVGQNYMTP
;
A
#
# COMPACT_ATOMS: atom_id res chain seq x y z
N MET A 1 28.70 27.28 33.88
CA MET A 1 27.47 26.44 33.98
C MET A 1 26.74 26.22 32.64
N ALA A 2 27.11 26.82 31.53
CA ALA A 2 26.39 26.70 30.24
C ALA A 2 26.67 25.40 29.41
N ILE A 3 27.78 24.73 29.66
CA ILE A 3 28.19 23.53 28.86
C ILE A 3 27.40 22.27 29.20
N VAL A 4 26.94 22.10 30.44
CA VAL A 4 26.21 20.89 30.89
C VAL A 4 24.80 20.82 30.30
N ALA A 5 24.13 21.95 30.07
CA ALA A 5 22.81 22.00 29.48
C ALA A 5 22.78 21.56 28.00
N GLY A 6 23.84 21.88 27.23
CA GLY A 6 23.94 21.52 25.80
C GLY A 6 24.08 20.01 25.57
N ILE A 7 24.82 19.31 26.43
CA ILE A 7 25.07 17.85 26.31
C ILE A 7 23.78 17.07 26.60
N ALA A 8 22.98 17.48 27.59
CA ALA A 8 21.72 16.83 27.94
C ALA A 8 20.69 16.89 26.80
N ILE A 9 20.62 17.99 26.07
CA ILE A 9 19.70 18.17 24.92
C ILE A 9 20.09 17.27 23.74
N ILE A 10 21.39 17.13 23.48
CA ILE A 10 21.89 16.27 22.37
C ILE A 10 21.63 14.79 22.67
N LEU A 11 21.81 14.35 23.91
CA LEU A 11 21.56 12.97 24.33
C LEU A 11 20.05 12.63 24.26
N ALA A 12 19.18 13.55 24.68
CA ALA A 12 17.72 13.36 24.61
C ALA A 12 17.22 13.24 23.15
N SER A 13 17.75 14.04 22.23
CA SER A 13 17.38 13.98 20.81
C SER A 13 17.86 12.69 20.13
N ALA A 14 19.04 12.18 20.47
CA ALA A 14 19.56 10.92 19.95
C ALA A 14 18.72 9.73 20.39
N THR A 15 18.34 9.66 21.67
CA THR A 15 17.49 8.56 22.17
C THR A 15 16.11 8.56 21.56
N LEU A 16 15.52 9.72 21.29
CA LEU A 16 14.22 9.85 20.63
C LEU A 16 14.27 9.32 19.18
N MET A 17 15.31 9.67 18.44
CA MET A 17 15.51 9.19 17.05
C MET A 17 15.68 7.67 16.98
N PHE A 18 16.44 7.07 17.90
CA PHE A 18 16.61 5.63 17.97
C PHE A 18 15.29 4.91 18.31
N ALA A 19 14.50 5.43 19.22
CA ALA A 19 13.20 4.86 19.58
C ALA A 19 12.22 4.91 18.41
N GLN A 20 12.16 6.00 17.68
CA GLN A 20 11.30 6.14 16.49
C GLN A 20 11.75 5.21 15.35
N HIS A 21 13.05 5.04 15.15
CA HIS A 21 13.58 4.14 14.12
C HIS A 21 13.25 2.67 14.45
N SER A 22 13.43 2.24 15.70
CA SER A 22 13.12 0.88 16.13
C SER A 22 11.62 0.56 16.04
N ALA A 23 10.75 1.50 16.41
CA ALA A 23 9.30 1.36 16.26
C ALA A 23 8.88 1.22 14.80
N SER A 24 9.50 1.98 13.90
CA SER A 24 9.25 1.89 12.45
C SER A 24 9.67 0.53 11.88
N LEU A 25 10.82 -0.01 12.30
CA LEU A 25 11.28 -1.35 11.88
C LEU A 25 10.36 -2.46 12.39
N ALA A 26 9.88 -2.36 13.63
CA ALA A 26 8.93 -3.32 14.18
C ALA A 26 7.62 -3.34 13.36
N LYS A 27 7.08 -2.17 13.00
CA LYS A 27 5.88 -2.06 12.17
C LYS A 27 6.09 -2.55 10.75
N GLN A 28 7.25 -2.29 10.14
CA GLN A 28 7.59 -2.86 8.83
C GLN A 28 7.64 -4.39 8.89
N LYS A 29 8.19 -4.97 9.96
CA LYS A 29 8.19 -6.42 10.16
C LYS A 29 6.77 -6.98 10.29
N MET A 30 5.91 -6.35 11.08
CA MET A 30 4.50 -6.73 11.20
C MET A 30 3.78 -6.64 9.84
N CYS A 31 4.03 -5.58 9.09
CA CYS A 31 3.49 -5.40 7.74
C CYS A 31 3.90 -6.55 6.81
N ASN A 32 5.16 -6.96 6.84
CA ASN A 32 5.64 -8.10 6.06
C ASN A 32 4.96 -9.42 6.45
N GLU A 33 4.74 -9.66 7.75
CA GLU A 33 4.06 -10.88 8.20
C GLU A 33 2.57 -10.90 7.81
N HIS A 34 1.86 -9.77 7.91
CA HIS A 34 0.49 -9.66 7.43
C HIS A 34 0.41 -9.88 5.91
N ALA A 35 1.30 -9.29 5.13
CA ALA A 35 1.35 -9.49 3.68
C ALA A 35 1.58 -10.96 3.29
N LYS A 36 2.44 -11.70 4.02
CA LYS A 36 2.63 -13.14 3.81
C LYS A 36 1.35 -13.93 4.10
N THR A 37 0.61 -13.56 5.14
CA THR A 37 -0.67 -14.19 5.47
C THR A 37 -1.69 -13.97 4.35
N ILE A 38 -1.80 -12.75 3.84
CA ILE A 38 -2.67 -12.40 2.71
C ILE A 38 -2.25 -13.21 1.47
N ALA A 39 -0.96 -13.27 1.16
CA ALA A 39 -0.45 -14.04 0.02
C ALA A 39 -0.77 -15.54 0.13
N ALA A 40 -0.68 -16.11 1.32
CA ALA A 40 -1.01 -17.52 1.56
C ALA A 40 -2.51 -17.81 1.38
N GLN A 41 -3.38 -16.84 1.68
CA GLN A 41 -4.83 -16.95 1.54
C GLN A 41 -5.32 -16.72 0.11
N ARG A 42 -4.56 -15.97 -0.68
CA ARG A 42 -4.91 -15.59 -2.07
C ARG A 42 -3.99 -16.31 -3.07
N ALA A 43 -4.21 -17.60 -3.25
CA ALA A 43 -3.46 -18.41 -4.21
C ALA A 43 -3.47 -17.76 -5.61
N ASN A 44 -2.33 -17.82 -6.31
CA ASN A 44 -2.12 -17.24 -7.65
C ASN A 44 -2.16 -15.71 -7.73
N SER A 45 -1.96 -15.02 -6.60
CA SER A 45 -1.84 -13.56 -6.57
C SER A 45 -0.40 -13.12 -6.28
N GLU A 46 0.03 -12.05 -6.94
CA GLU A 46 1.22 -11.31 -6.57
C GLU A 46 0.88 -10.33 -5.46
N VAL A 47 1.64 -10.34 -4.37
CA VAL A 47 1.42 -9.48 -3.21
C VAL A 47 2.66 -8.65 -2.95
N VAL A 48 2.52 -7.34 -2.96
CA VAL A 48 3.59 -6.37 -2.64
C VAL A 48 3.12 -5.51 -1.48
N ASN A 49 3.97 -5.32 -0.48
CA ASN A 49 3.63 -4.53 0.70
C ASN A 49 4.59 -3.36 0.93
N HIS A 50 4.07 -2.34 1.60
CA HIS A 50 4.83 -1.18 2.05
C HIS A 50 4.24 -0.62 3.35
N TYR A 51 5.08 -0.44 4.37
CA TYR A 51 4.68 0.30 5.55
C TYR A 51 4.90 1.80 5.33
N ASN A 52 3.80 2.53 5.19
CA ASN A 52 3.83 3.99 5.06
C ASN A 52 3.88 4.63 6.44
N LYS A 53 5.03 5.23 6.78
CA LYS A 53 5.28 5.83 8.09
C LYS A 53 4.41 7.05 8.37
N GLN A 54 4.14 7.86 7.34
CA GLN A 54 3.35 9.08 7.48
C GLN A 54 1.90 8.78 7.83
N MET A 55 1.35 7.72 7.22
CA MET A 55 -0.02 7.27 7.45
C MET A 55 -0.14 6.24 8.57
N ASN A 56 0.99 5.75 9.09
CA ASN A 56 1.05 4.65 10.07
C ASN A 56 0.25 3.41 9.61
N THR A 57 0.31 3.10 8.32
CA THR A 57 -0.52 2.09 7.64
C THR A 57 0.34 1.10 6.87
N CYS A 58 -0.03 -0.17 6.94
CA CYS A 58 0.57 -1.23 6.12
C CYS A 58 -0.24 -1.39 4.84
N PHE A 59 0.20 -0.80 3.75
CA PHE A 59 -0.43 -0.99 2.46
C PHE A 59 0.05 -2.29 1.81
N VAL A 60 -0.91 -3.05 1.30
CA VAL A 60 -0.68 -4.24 0.50
C VAL A 60 -1.37 -4.06 -0.84
N ARG A 61 -0.58 -4.16 -1.92
CA ARG A 61 -1.09 -4.23 -3.28
C ARG A 61 -1.15 -5.69 -3.71
N ILE A 62 -2.33 -6.12 -4.10
CA ILE A 62 -2.61 -7.46 -4.56
C ILE A 62 -2.90 -7.40 -6.06
N HIS A 63 -2.28 -8.29 -6.83
CA HIS A 63 -2.54 -8.47 -8.25
C HIS A 63 -2.92 -9.93 -8.50
N ALA A 64 -4.15 -10.16 -8.90
CA ALA A 64 -4.69 -11.47 -9.26
C ALA A 64 -5.02 -11.52 -10.76
N LYS A 65 -4.76 -12.67 -11.39
CA LYS A 65 -5.21 -12.99 -12.75
C LYS A 65 -6.21 -14.13 -12.68
N PHE A 66 -7.28 -14.01 -13.42
CA PHE A 66 -8.30 -15.06 -13.50
C PHE A 66 -8.96 -15.06 -14.89
N HIS A 67 -9.53 -16.20 -15.22
CA HIS A 67 -10.33 -16.36 -16.42
C HIS A 67 -11.80 -16.16 -16.07
N ASP A 68 -12.43 -15.19 -16.75
CA ASP A 68 -13.86 -14.93 -16.63
C ASP A 68 -14.61 -15.88 -17.58
N SER A 69 -15.18 -16.95 -17.05
CA SER A 69 -15.87 -17.97 -17.82
C SER A 69 -17.09 -17.45 -18.56
N ASP A 70 -17.75 -16.42 -18.02
CA ASP A 70 -18.98 -15.87 -18.61
C ASP A 70 -18.72 -15.09 -19.89
N ASN A 71 -17.58 -14.40 -19.93
CA ASN A 71 -17.19 -13.57 -21.07
C ASN A 71 -16.02 -14.13 -21.88
N GLN A 72 -15.48 -15.29 -21.49
CA GLN A 72 -14.30 -15.92 -22.14
C GLN A 72 -13.06 -15.02 -22.17
N ASN A 73 -12.95 -14.06 -21.25
CA ASN A 73 -11.87 -13.08 -21.21
C ASN A 73 -10.93 -13.35 -20.03
N ASN A 74 -9.64 -13.13 -20.26
CA ASN A 74 -8.68 -13.05 -19.17
C ASN A 74 -8.79 -11.70 -18.47
N ARG A 75 -8.86 -11.74 -17.14
CA ARG A 75 -8.97 -10.55 -16.30
C ARG A 75 -7.73 -10.38 -15.43
N SER A 76 -7.36 -9.12 -15.17
CA SER A 76 -6.43 -8.76 -14.12
C SER A 76 -7.12 -7.86 -13.12
N PHE A 77 -7.02 -8.21 -11.86
CA PHE A 77 -7.58 -7.46 -10.74
C PHE A 77 -6.45 -6.96 -9.85
N PHE A 78 -6.47 -5.68 -9.57
CA PHE A 78 -5.57 -5.03 -8.62
C PHE A 78 -6.38 -4.50 -7.44
N GLU A 79 -5.86 -4.68 -6.24
CA GLU A 79 -6.45 -4.16 -5.01
C GLU A 79 -5.36 -3.53 -4.15
N LEU A 80 -5.68 -2.41 -3.52
CA LEU A 80 -4.88 -1.76 -2.49
C LEU A 80 -5.66 -1.81 -1.19
N GLU A 81 -5.12 -2.49 -0.19
CA GLU A 81 -5.74 -2.58 1.14
C GLU A 81 -4.75 -2.22 2.26
N ASP A 82 -5.27 -1.83 3.42
CA ASP A 82 -4.52 -1.79 4.66
C ASP A 82 -4.53 -3.18 5.29
N ALA A 83 -3.36 -3.80 5.38
CA ALA A 83 -3.22 -5.15 5.91
C ALA A 83 -3.54 -5.27 7.40
N PHE A 84 -3.55 -4.17 8.16
CA PHE A 84 -3.88 -4.20 9.59
C PHE A 84 -5.38 -4.15 9.85
N THR A 85 -6.13 -3.44 9.00
CA THR A 85 -7.58 -3.23 9.18
C THR A 85 -8.44 -3.96 8.15
N GLY A 86 -7.86 -4.40 7.03
CA GLY A 86 -8.58 -4.94 5.88
C GLY A 86 -9.36 -3.88 5.08
N SER A 87 -9.12 -2.60 5.35
CA SER A 87 -9.79 -1.51 4.62
C SER A 87 -9.26 -1.40 3.20
N VAL A 88 -10.16 -1.36 2.21
CA VAL A 88 -9.80 -1.22 0.80
C VAL A 88 -9.67 0.25 0.43
N TYR A 89 -8.51 0.61 -0.09
CA TYR A 89 -8.16 1.97 -0.52
C TYR A 89 -8.23 2.17 -2.03
N GLY A 90 -8.30 1.10 -2.80
CA GLY A 90 -8.44 1.19 -4.24
C GLY A 90 -8.56 -0.18 -4.90
N GLN A 91 -9.18 -0.19 -6.07
CA GLN A 91 -9.34 -1.38 -6.89
C GLN A 91 -9.25 -1.02 -8.35
N CYS A 92 -8.77 -1.94 -9.19
CA CYS A 92 -8.76 -1.81 -10.62
C CYS A 92 -8.96 -3.17 -11.28
N LEU A 93 -10.00 -3.29 -12.12
CA LEU A 93 -10.27 -4.49 -12.92
C LEU A 93 -10.10 -4.14 -14.40
N ILE A 94 -9.29 -4.92 -15.08
CA ILE A 94 -9.02 -4.75 -16.53
C ILE A 94 -9.16 -6.07 -17.27
N ASN A 95 -9.39 -5.97 -18.58
CA ASN A 95 -9.14 -7.05 -19.51
C ASN A 95 -7.62 -7.26 -19.60
N ALA A 96 -7.14 -8.48 -19.39
CA ALA A 96 -5.70 -8.74 -19.39
C ALA A 96 -5.07 -8.63 -20.78
N ASP A 97 -5.85 -8.90 -21.83
CA ASP A 97 -5.37 -8.97 -23.20
C ASP A 97 -5.12 -7.58 -23.83
N ASP A 98 -6.03 -6.62 -23.61
CA ASP A 98 -5.98 -5.26 -24.16
C ASP A 98 -5.78 -4.15 -23.12
N LYS A 99 -5.71 -4.52 -21.84
CA LYS A 99 -5.58 -3.62 -20.68
C LYS A 99 -6.70 -2.58 -20.54
N THR A 100 -7.83 -2.79 -21.19
CA THR A 100 -8.99 -1.90 -21.07
C THR A 100 -9.63 -2.05 -19.68
N VAL A 101 -10.05 -0.92 -19.11
CA VAL A 101 -10.74 -0.90 -17.81
C VAL A 101 -12.14 -1.48 -17.98
N VAL A 102 -12.50 -2.42 -17.11
CA VAL A 102 -13.86 -2.97 -17.06
C VAL A 102 -14.76 -2.00 -16.29
N GLN A 103 -15.68 -1.36 -17.02
CA GLN A 103 -16.77 -0.52 -16.51
C GLN A 103 -16.53 0.14 -15.13
N HIS A 104 -15.79 1.25 -15.10
CA HIS A 104 -15.61 2.10 -13.90
C HIS A 104 -15.01 1.44 -12.65
N VAL A 105 -14.38 0.28 -12.78
CA VAL A 105 -13.78 -0.47 -11.65
C VAL A 105 -12.30 -0.14 -11.46
N CYS A 106 -11.82 1.03 -11.90
CA CYS A 106 -10.51 1.54 -11.54
C CYS A 106 -10.65 2.79 -10.69
N TRP A 107 -10.42 2.65 -9.40
CA TRP A 107 -10.52 3.77 -8.45
C TRP A 107 -9.52 3.62 -7.30
N ALA A 108 -9.15 4.74 -6.71
CA ALA A 108 -8.44 4.78 -5.42
C ALA A 108 -8.90 6.01 -4.62
N ASN A 109 -8.80 5.95 -3.30
CA ASN A 109 -9.02 7.12 -2.46
C ASN A 109 -7.87 8.11 -2.66
N ASP A 110 -8.17 9.38 -2.85
CA ASP A 110 -7.17 10.45 -2.83
C ASP A 110 -7.12 11.00 -1.40
N GLN A 111 -6.10 10.63 -0.65
CA GLN A 111 -5.95 11.02 0.75
C GLN A 111 -5.77 12.55 0.92
N LYS A 112 -5.26 13.23 -0.09
CA LYS A 112 -5.05 14.69 -0.05
C LYS A 112 -6.34 15.44 -0.36
N ALA A 113 -7.13 14.93 -1.31
CA ALA A 113 -8.41 15.52 -1.68
C ALA A 113 -9.56 15.04 -0.79
N GLY A 114 -9.41 13.91 -0.10
CA GLY A 114 -10.48 13.29 0.70
C GLY A 114 -11.58 12.66 -0.17
N GLU A 115 -11.30 12.41 -1.44
CA GLU A 115 -12.26 11.95 -2.43
C GLU A 115 -11.82 10.67 -3.12
N LYS A 116 -12.79 9.98 -3.73
CA LYS A 116 -12.54 8.82 -4.57
C LYS A 116 -12.18 9.29 -5.99
N LYS A 117 -10.97 8.93 -6.44
CA LYS A 117 -10.47 9.21 -7.80
C LYS A 117 -10.69 7.99 -8.68
N THR A 118 -11.17 8.20 -9.92
CA THR A 118 -11.33 7.17 -10.94
C THR A 118 -10.23 7.27 -12.00
N PHE A 119 -9.89 6.15 -12.63
CA PHE A 119 -8.82 6.03 -13.62
C PHE A 119 -9.33 5.35 -14.88
N THR A 120 -8.74 5.70 -16.01
CA THR A 120 -9.08 5.15 -17.32
C THR A 120 -8.17 4.00 -17.75
N SER A 121 -7.05 3.79 -17.02
CA SER A 121 -6.12 2.69 -17.26
C SER A 121 -5.50 2.16 -15.97
N SER A 122 -5.05 0.90 -16.01
CA SER A 122 -4.28 0.31 -14.90
C SER A 122 -2.94 1.01 -14.67
N ASP A 123 -2.30 1.52 -15.72
CA ASP A 123 -1.00 2.19 -15.62
C ASP A 123 -1.13 3.52 -14.85
N GLU A 124 -2.20 4.27 -15.08
CA GLU A 124 -2.51 5.49 -14.30
C GLU A 124 -2.80 5.14 -12.84
N TRP A 125 -3.59 4.10 -12.58
CA TRP A 125 -3.90 3.63 -11.25
C TRP A 125 -2.65 3.18 -10.51
N LEU A 126 -1.81 2.34 -11.13
CA LEU A 126 -0.56 1.85 -10.53
C LEU A 126 0.42 2.98 -10.21
N ARG A 127 0.52 3.98 -11.10
CA ARG A 127 1.34 5.18 -10.87
C ARG A 127 0.82 5.98 -9.68
N PHE A 128 -0.48 6.21 -9.62
CA PHE A 128 -1.11 6.94 -8.52
C PHE A 128 -0.91 6.22 -7.18
N VAL A 129 -1.19 4.92 -7.12
CA VAL A 129 -0.98 4.08 -5.94
C VAL A 129 0.50 4.06 -5.53
N GLY A 130 1.40 3.88 -6.48
CA GLY A 130 2.84 3.92 -6.24
C GLY A 130 3.27 5.21 -5.56
N GLN A 131 2.85 6.36 -6.09
CA GLN A 131 3.25 7.68 -5.61
C GLN A 131 2.63 8.10 -4.27
N ASN A 132 1.40 7.67 -3.98
CA ASN A 132 0.66 8.15 -2.82
C ASN A 132 0.64 7.18 -1.62
N TYR A 133 0.87 5.90 -1.84
CA TYR A 133 0.74 4.88 -0.80
C TYR A 133 1.98 4.00 -0.63
N MET A 134 2.70 3.71 -1.72
CA MET A 134 3.79 2.75 -1.74
C MET A 134 5.18 3.39 -1.72
N THR A 135 5.28 4.71 -1.54
CA THR A 135 6.53 5.43 -1.31
C THR A 135 6.73 5.74 0.17
N PRO A 136 8.01 5.84 0.63
CA PRO A 136 8.35 6.16 2.02
C PRO A 136 7.85 7.53 2.46
#